data_9b52fae2f3984fb3919030883a3f51ec
#
_entry.id   9b52fae2f3984fb3919030883a3f51ec
#
_cell.length_a   1.000
_cell.length_b   1.000
_cell.length_c   1.000
_cell.angle_alpha   90.00
_cell.angle_beta   90.00
_cell.angle_gamma   90.00
#
_symmetry.space_group_name_H-M   'P 1'
#
loop_
_entity.id
_entity.type
_entity.pdbx_description
1 polymer ?
#
loop_
_entity_poly.entity_id
_entity_poly.type
_entity_poly.pdbx_seq_one_letter_code
_entity_poly.pdbx_strand_id
1 'polypeptide(L)'
;MSSPVTYLDPVQLQRDLGLRDLSDPGEGRHAIQILISHAVEGLCDAWGCEVRWCRGPRIVPVADNYDRLGYPAEAITREARYTRYVDAGHLLRSHSSAMIPPALRRLAR
;
A
#
# COMPACT_ATOMS: atom_id res chain seq x y z
N MET A 1 25.94 14.09 2.86
CA MET A 1 24.82 14.72 3.57
C MET A 1 23.51 14.19 3.02
N SER A 2 22.66 13.69 3.89
CA SER A 2 21.32 13.32 3.49
C SER A 2 20.51 14.58 3.18
N SER A 3 19.76 14.58 2.09
CA SER A 3 18.82 15.64 1.79
C SER A 3 17.77 15.72 2.91
N PRO A 4 17.33 16.93 3.30
CA PRO A 4 16.24 17.03 4.28
C PRO A 4 15.00 16.31 3.74
N VAL A 5 14.35 15.53 4.60
CA VAL A 5 13.13 14.84 4.23
C VAL A 5 12.02 15.88 4.04
N THR A 6 11.39 15.85 2.88
CA THR A 6 10.27 16.73 2.57
C THR A 6 8.96 15.97 2.84
N TYR A 7 8.14 16.50 3.73
CA TYR A 7 6.84 15.94 4.01
C TYR A 7 5.76 16.57 3.12
N LEU A 8 4.69 15.81 2.88
CA LEU A 8 3.53 16.33 2.18
C LEU A 8 2.87 17.45 2.99
N ASP A 9 2.50 18.54 2.33
CA ASP A 9 1.67 19.54 2.98
C ASP A 9 0.20 19.04 3.09
N PRO A 10 -0.63 19.68 3.95
CA PRO A 10 -2.01 19.22 4.15
C PRO A 10 -2.84 19.14 2.88
N VAL A 11 -2.65 20.06 1.93
CA VAL A 11 -3.40 20.07 0.66
C VAL A 11 -3.01 18.88 -0.21
N GLN A 12 -1.70 18.62 -0.34
CA GLN A 12 -1.20 17.46 -1.09
C GLN A 12 -1.67 16.15 -0.48
N LEU A 13 -1.59 16.04 0.84
CA LEU A 13 -2.02 14.83 1.55
C LEU A 13 -3.50 14.57 1.35
N GLN A 14 -4.35 15.59 1.49
CA GLN A 14 -5.79 15.44 1.30
C GLN A 14 -6.12 15.02 -0.13
N ARG A 15 -5.45 15.62 -1.12
CA ARG A 15 -5.62 15.26 -2.53
C ARG A 15 -5.25 13.80 -2.78
N ASP A 16 -4.11 13.36 -2.26
CA ASP A 16 -3.63 12.00 -2.46
C ASP A 16 -4.52 10.98 -1.77
N LEU A 17 -5.03 11.30 -0.58
CA LEU A 17 -5.98 10.42 0.14
C LEU A 17 -7.34 10.35 -0.56
N GLY A 18 -7.69 11.37 -1.34
CA GLY A 18 -8.94 11.40 -2.11
C GLY A 18 -8.90 10.63 -3.42
N LEU A 19 -7.76 10.11 -3.84
CA LEU A 19 -7.65 9.33 -5.07
C LEU A 19 -8.43 8.02 -4.94
N ARG A 20 -9.18 7.69 -6.00
CA ARG A 20 -10.00 6.49 -6.04
C ARG A 20 -9.12 5.24 -6.11
N ASP A 21 -9.47 4.21 -5.35
CA ASP A 21 -8.87 2.88 -5.49
C ASP A 21 -9.49 2.18 -6.71
N LEU A 22 -8.71 2.05 -7.77
CA LEU A 22 -9.17 1.44 -9.02
C LEU A 22 -9.40 -0.07 -8.92
N SER A 23 -8.96 -0.70 -7.84
CA SER A 23 -9.17 -2.13 -7.61
C SER A 23 -10.43 -2.43 -6.79
N ASP A 24 -11.03 -1.40 -6.18
CA ASP A 24 -12.17 -1.57 -5.27
C ASP A 24 -13.50 -1.35 -5.99
N PRO A 25 -14.35 -2.40 -6.13
CA PRO A 25 -15.66 -2.23 -6.75
C PRO A 25 -16.57 -1.28 -5.98
N GLY A 26 -16.35 -1.09 -4.67
CA GLY A 26 -17.10 -0.13 -3.85
C GLY A 26 -16.85 1.31 -4.23
N GLU A 27 -15.75 1.61 -4.90
CA GLU A 27 -15.40 2.94 -5.37
C GLU A 27 -15.75 3.18 -6.85
N GLY A 28 -16.46 2.25 -7.47
CA GLY A 28 -16.92 2.35 -8.84
C GLY A 28 -16.26 1.35 -9.78
N ARG A 29 -16.88 1.12 -10.93
CA ARG A 29 -16.37 0.19 -11.94
C ARG A 29 -15.19 0.79 -12.68
N HIS A 30 -14.18 -0.04 -12.92
CA HIS A 30 -13.01 0.31 -13.73
C HIS A 30 -12.47 -0.96 -14.39
N ALA A 31 -11.83 -0.83 -15.55
CA ALA A 31 -11.26 -1.98 -16.26
C ALA A 31 -10.28 -2.77 -15.39
N ILE A 32 -9.47 -2.08 -14.57
CA ILE A 32 -8.52 -2.71 -13.65
C ILE A 32 -9.27 -3.54 -12.59
N GLN A 33 -10.34 -2.99 -12.02
CA GLN A 33 -11.16 -3.69 -11.03
C GLN A 33 -11.80 -4.95 -11.64
N ILE A 34 -12.33 -4.84 -12.85
CA ILE A 34 -12.96 -5.97 -13.54
C ILE A 34 -11.92 -7.06 -13.83
N LEU A 35 -10.75 -6.68 -14.32
CA LEU A 35 -9.67 -7.62 -14.60
C LEU A 35 -9.21 -8.36 -13.33
N ILE A 36 -9.02 -7.63 -12.24
CA ILE A 36 -8.62 -8.23 -10.96
C ILE A 36 -9.69 -9.19 -10.46
N SER A 37 -10.97 -8.81 -10.52
CA SER A 37 -12.07 -9.67 -10.09
C SER A 37 -12.11 -10.97 -10.88
N HIS A 38 -11.96 -10.91 -12.20
CA HIS A 38 -11.94 -12.10 -13.05
C HIS A 38 -10.74 -13.00 -12.78
N ALA A 39 -9.56 -12.40 -12.59
CA ALA A 39 -8.34 -13.16 -12.27
C ALA A 39 -8.48 -13.89 -10.92
N VAL A 40 -9.00 -13.20 -9.92
CA VAL A 40 -9.18 -13.77 -8.58
C VAL A 40 -10.21 -14.88 -8.60
N GLU A 41 -11.36 -14.69 -9.27
CA GLU A 41 -12.38 -15.73 -9.41
C GLU A 41 -11.82 -16.98 -10.09
N GLY A 42 -11.06 -16.80 -11.18
CA GLY A 42 -10.44 -17.90 -11.89
C GLY A 42 -9.46 -18.68 -11.02
N LEU A 43 -8.63 -18.00 -10.24
CA LEU A 43 -7.69 -18.65 -9.32
C LEU A 43 -8.41 -19.37 -8.18
N CYS A 44 -9.46 -18.79 -7.62
CA CYS A 44 -10.24 -19.44 -6.58
C CYS A 44 -10.90 -20.71 -7.08
N ASP A 45 -11.49 -20.69 -8.28
CA ASP A 45 -12.10 -21.86 -8.88
C ASP A 45 -11.05 -22.94 -9.13
N ALA A 46 -9.89 -22.57 -9.66
CA ALA A 46 -8.82 -23.50 -9.97
C ALA A 46 -8.21 -24.15 -8.72
N TRP A 47 -8.09 -23.40 -7.65
CA TRP A 47 -7.44 -23.87 -6.41
C TRP A 47 -8.42 -24.32 -5.33
N GLY A 48 -9.70 -24.09 -5.51
CA GLY A 48 -10.71 -24.42 -4.50
C GLY A 48 -10.52 -23.69 -3.19
N CYS A 49 -10.14 -22.41 -3.25
CA CYS A 49 -9.83 -21.61 -2.06
C CYS A 49 -10.76 -20.40 -1.92
N GLU A 50 -10.80 -19.87 -0.70
CA GLU A 50 -11.47 -18.61 -0.42
C GLU A 50 -10.51 -17.43 -0.57
N VAL A 51 -11.05 -16.25 -0.86
CA VAL A 51 -10.29 -15.01 -0.96
C VAL A 51 -10.53 -14.15 0.27
N ARG A 52 -9.45 -13.62 0.83
CA ARG A 52 -9.51 -12.56 1.82
C ARG A 52 -8.93 -11.29 1.23
N TRP A 53 -9.76 -10.28 1.10
CA TRP A 53 -9.33 -8.98 0.61
C TRP A 53 -8.73 -8.18 1.77
N CYS A 54 -7.43 -7.87 1.67
CA CYS A 54 -6.74 -7.07 2.66
C CYS A 54 -6.60 -5.65 2.12
N ARG A 55 -7.52 -4.78 2.52
CA ARG A 55 -7.50 -3.36 2.19
C ARG A 55 -7.12 -2.60 3.46
N GLY A 56 -5.91 -2.12 3.50
CA GLY A 56 -5.40 -1.39 4.64
C GLY A 56 -5.45 0.12 4.44
N PRO A 57 -5.07 0.89 5.47
CA PRO A 57 -4.98 2.33 5.37
C PRO A 57 -3.92 2.75 4.34
N ARG A 58 -4.09 3.93 3.76
CA ARG A 58 -3.12 4.49 2.82
C ARG A 58 -1.90 5.06 3.54
N ILE A 59 -2.06 5.53 4.76
CA ILE A 59 -0.96 5.97 5.61
C ILE A 59 -0.50 4.79 6.44
N VAL A 60 0.78 4.44 6.31
CA VAL A 60 1.37 3.29 7.00
C VAL A 60 2.67 3.70 7.71
N PRO A 61 3.07 2.96 8.75
CA PRO A 61 4.40 3.16 9.34
C PRO A 61 5.50 2.90 8.30
N VAL A 62 6.57 3.67 8.36
CA VAL A 62 7.77 3.44 7.52
C VAL A 62 8.26 2.00 7.69
N ALA A 63 8.21 1.47 8.91
CA ALA A 63 8.62 0.11 9.19
C ALA A 63 7.84 -0.93 8.37
N ASP A 64 6.53 -0.78 8.21
CA ASP A 64 5.72 -1.72 7.43
C ASP A 64 5.99 -1.60 5.92
N ASN A 65 6.30 -0.40 5.45
CA ASN A 65 6.56 -0.17 4.03
C ASN A 65 7.96 -0.64 3.61
N TYR A 66 8.91 -0.63 4.51
CA TYR A 66 10.31 -0.91 4.19
C TYR A 66 10.99 -1.88 5.14
N ASP A 67 11.13 -1.53 6.43
CA ASP A 67 11.97 -2.27 7.36
C ASP A 67 11.55 -3.74 7.49
N ARG A 68 10.27 -4.00 7.69
CA ARG A 68 9.73 -5.35 7.86
C ARG A 68 9.67 -6.16 6.57
N LEU A 69 9.91 -5.51 5.43
CA LEU A 69 10.01 -6.17 4.13
C LEU A 69 11.47 -6.39 3.72
N GLY A 70 12.42 -6.02 4.58
CA GLY A 70 13.84 -6.26 4.34
C GLY A 70 14.56 -5.20 3.50
N TYR A 71 13.94 -4.05 3.27
CA TYR A 71 14.62 -2.95 2.57
C TYR A 71 15.74 -2.38 3.45
N PRO A 72 16.97 -2.23 2.91
CA PRO A 72 18.05 -1.62 3.67
C PRO A 72 17.76 -0.14 3.94
N ALA A 73 18.39 0.41 4.99
CA ALA A 73 18.17 1.80 5.39
C ALA A 73 18.57 2.80 4.29
N GLU A 74 19.52 2.44 3.45
CA GLU A 74 20.05 3.27 2.35
C GLU A 74 19.37 3.02 1.00
N ALA A 75 18.28 2.22 0.96
CA ALA A 75 17.59 1.94 -0.29
C ALA A 75 17.12 3.24 -0.95
N ILE A 76 17.42 3.40 -2.24
CA ILE A 76 17.08 4.60 -3.00
C ILE A 76 15.57 4.87 -3.03
N THR A 77 14.76 3.83 -2.98
CA THR A 77 13.29 3.95 -2.96
C THR A 77 12.77 4.67 -1.73
N ARG A 78 13.57 4.75 -0.65
CA ARG A 78 13.22 5.49 0.56
C ARG A 78 13.36 7.01 0.41
N GLU A 79 14.00 7.49 -0.65
CA GLU A 79 14.17 8.92 -0.87
C GLU A 79 12.83 9.61 -1.13
N ALA A 80 12.72 10.87 -0.70
CA ALA A 80 11.49 11.65 -0.83
C ALA A 80 10.99 11.80 -2.27
N ARG A 81 11.89 11.67 -3.26
CA ARG A 81 11.50 11.71 -4.68
C ARG A 81 10.72 10.46 -5.12
N TYR A 82 10.81 9.36 -4.35
CA TYR A 82 10.10 8.09 -4.64
C TYR A 82 9.07 7.74 -3.58
N THR A 83 9.12 8.37 -2.41
CA THR A 83 8.28 8.04 -1.27
C THR A 83 7.63 9.30 -0.72
N ARG A 84 6.31 9.27 -0.56
CA ARG A 84 5.56 10.40 -0.03
C ARG A 84 5.44 10.30 1.48
N TYR A 85 6.32 10.96 2.21
CA TYR A 85 6.32 10.96 3.66
C TYR A 85 5.28 11.92 4.22
N VAL A 86 4.53 11.46 5.21
CA VAL A 86 3.55 12.26 5.95
C VAL A 86 4.21 12.90 7.16
N ASP A 87 5.01 12.13 7.89
CA ASP A 87 5.82 12.59 9.01
C ASP A 87 7.06 11.69 9.15
N ALA A 88 7.81 11.83 10.25
CA ALA A 88 9.04 11.07 10.45
C ALA A 88 8.82 9.56 10.54
N GLY A 89 7.63 9.12 10.95
CA GLY A 89 7.32 7.70 11.15
C GLY A 89 6.32 7.11 10.18
N HIS A 90 5.73 7.93 9.30
CA HIS A 90 4.64 7.50 8.43
C HIS A 90 4.80 8.02 7.01
N LEU A 91 4.26 7.24 6.07
CA LEU A 91 4.23 7.59 4.66
C LEU A 91 2.94 7.10 4.01
N LEU A 92 2.66 7.60 2.81
CA LEU A 92 1.66 6.96 1.97
C LEU A 92 2.28 5.69 1.38
N ARG A 93 1.62 4.54 1.58
CA ARG A 93 2.19 3.26 1.15
C ARG A 93 2.56 3.31 -0.33
N SER A 94 3.76 2.84 -0.62
CA SER A 94 4.31 2.85 -1.98
C SER A 94 3.84 1.66 -2.81
N HIS A 95 3.41 0.59 -2.15
CA HIS A 95 3.04 -0.67 -2.80
C HIS A 95 2.13 -1.50 -1.87
N SER A 96 1.45 -2.47 -2.46
CA SER A 96 0.56 -3.35 -1.70
C SER A 96 1.28 -4.23 -0.68
N SER A 97 2.57 -4.49 -0.88
CA SER A 97 3.37 -5.29 0.06
C SER A 97 3.46 -4.68 1.46
N ALA A 98 3.23 -3.37 1.61
CA ALA A 98 3.20 -2.71 2.92
C ALA A 98 2.09 -3.25 3.84
N MET A 99 1.08 -3.90 3.28
CA MET A 99 -0.01 -4.50 4.05
C MET A 99 0.30 -5.93 4.52
N ILE A 100 1.37 -6.54 4.01
CA ILE A 100 1.71 -7.93 4.34
C ILE A 100 2.11 -8.10 5.81
N PRO A 101 3.04 -7.29 6.39
CA PRO A 101 3.38 -7.46 7.79
C PRO A 101 2.19 -7.38 8.75
N PRO A 102 1.30 -6.37 8.66
CA PRO A 102 0.12 -6.34 9.54
C PRO A 102 -0.85 -7.49 9.26
N ALA A 103 -1.00 -7.93 8.01
CA ALA A 103 -1.87 -9.07 7.67
C ALA A 103 -1.35 -10.37 8.28
N LEU A 104 -0.04 -10.62 8.21
CA LEU A 104 0.58 -11.79 8.81
C LEU A 104 0.45 -11.79 10.33
N ARG A 105 0.57 -10.65 10.97
CA ARG A 105 0.37 -10.53 12.42
C ARG A 105 -1.06 -10.90 12.82
N ARG A 106 -2.07 -10.50 12.02
CA ARG A 106 -3.47 -10.87 12.27
C ARG A 106 -3.71 -12.36 12.09
N LEU A 107 -3.09 -12.98 11.09
CA LEU A 107 -3.23 -14.41 10.83
C LEU A 107 -2.55 -15.27 11.90
N ALA A 108 -1.53 -14.76 12.56
CA ALA A 108 -0.79 -15.49 13.60
C ALA A 108 -1.51 -15.54 14.95
N ARG A 109 -2.62 -14.84 15.10
CA ARG A 109 -3.39 -14.78 16.36
C ARG A 109 -4.49 -15.85 16.41
#